data_7d154d4d4d10374892bd71bf48899126
#
_entry.id   7d154d4d4d10374892bd71bf48899126
#
_cell.length_a   1.000
_cell.length_b   1.000
_cell.length_c   1.000
_cell.angle_alpha   90.00
_cell.angle_beta   90.00
_cell.angle_gamma   90.00
#
_symmetry.space_group_name_H-M   'P 1'
#
loop_
_entity.id
_entity.type
_entity.pdbx_description
1 polymer ?
#
loop_
_entity_poly.entity_id
_entity_poly.type
_entity_poly.pdbx_seq_one_letter_code
_entity_poly.pdbx_strand_id
1 'polypeptide(L)'
;MWFSSLVQGIKSTLKSEDTEGFFEIYVTRSCGYLWALFFKQLHIHPNVVTIVSIILGALSGYMFYYDDLSHTLWGIFLLIWANWYDCADGQLARMTGKKSLLGRILDGFAGDVWFFSIYFFISLRLTPSWGIWIWLLSAFAGFICHSKQCALADYYRNVHMFFQKGADKCELDSSEEQYRKMKALKWSKDWFEKIYLFFYARYTHSQEKMSPSCQHLLLTLKKKYGSQIPTELRQHFRVGSRPLMKYTNILTFDMRAGVLFISVLIKEPWLYMVFEVTVMNVIFFYMCSRHEKLCKEIELEAYK
;
A
#
# COMPACT_ATOMS: atom_id res chain seq x y z
N MET A 1 7.83 -33.21 0.07
CA MET A 1 8.28 -32.58 1.32
C MET A 1 8.74 -31.12 1.12
N TRP A 2 9.71 -30.81 0.24
CA TRP A 2 10.20 -29.43 0.07
C TRP A 2 9.13 -28.43 -0.42
N PHE A 3 8.31 -28.80 -1.39
CA PHE A 3 7.26 -27.92 -1.94
C PHE A 3 6.16 -27.62 -0.88
N SER A 4 5.76 -28.60 -0.09
CA SER A 4 4.78 -28.40 0.98
C SER A 4 5.30 -27.47 2.10
N SER A 5 6.59 -27.61 2.45
CA SER A 5 7.22 -26.70 3.43
C SER A 5 7.38 -25.27 2.90
N LEU A 6 7.66 -25.12 1.60
CA LEU A 6 7.71 -23.80 0.95
C LEU A 6 6.34 -23.10 0.98
N VAL A 7 5.28 -23.80 0.57
CA VAL A 7 3.91 -23.25 0.60
C VAL A 7 3.49 -22.88 2.03
N GLN A 8 3.82 -23.73 3.00
CA GLN A 8 3.52 -23.42 4.41
C GLN A 8 4.34 -22.23 4.92
N GLY A 9 5.59 -22.11 4.49
CA GLY A 9 6.44 -20.95 4.79
C GLY A 9 5.88 -19.65 4.21
N ILE A 10 5.45 -19.64 2.95
CA ILE A 10 4.81 -18.49 2.32
C ILE A 10 3.55 -18.09 3.10
N LYS A 11 2.65 -19.07 3.38
CA LYS A 11 1.42 -18.82 4.12
C LYS A 11 1.66 -18.26 5.52
N SER A 12 2.69 -18.70 6.22
CA SER A 12 3.05 -18.19 7.55
C SER A 12 3.52 -16.71 7.54
N THR A 13 3.92 -16.20 6.37
CA THR A 13 4.39 -14.83 6.18
C THR A 13 3.33 -13.90 5.58
N LEU A 14 2.13 -14.39 5.20
CA LEU A 14 1.03 -13.57 4.69
C LEU A 14 0.45 -12.66 5.79
N LYS A 15 0.05 -11.46 5.43
CA LYS A 15 -0.71 -10.58 6.32
C LYS A 15 -2.12 -11.14 6.55
N SER A 16 -2.84 -11.52 5.48
CA SER A 16 -4.16 -12.18 5.54
C SER A 16 -4.50 -12.82 4.18
N GLU A 17 -5.05 -14.04 4.19
CA GLU A 17 -5.54 -14.71 2.96
C GLU A 17 -6.76 -14.00 2.35
N ASP A 18 -7.56 -13.26 3.15
CA ASP A 18 -8.74 -12.53 2.67
C ASP A 18 -8.38 -11.25 1.90
N THR A 19 -7.20 -10.68 2.15
CA THR A 19 -6.82 -9.35 1.64
C THR A 19 -5.82 -9.39 0.48
N GLU A 20 -5.17 -10.52 0.24
CA GLU A 20 -4.16 -10.65 -0.81
C GLU A 20 -4.76 -11.30 -2.06
N GLY A 21 -4.45 -10.77 -3.24
CA GLY A 21 -4.92 -11.28 -4.52
C GLY A 21 -4.19 -12.57 -4.94
N PHE A 22 -4.79 -13.29 -5.91
CA PHE A 22 -4.19 -14.53 -6.45
C PHE A 22 -2.77 -14.29 -7.00
N PHE A 23 -2.60 -13.26 -7.83
CA PHE A 23 -1.28 -12.94 -8.41
C PHE A 23 -0.27 -12.53 -7.33
N GLU A 24 -0.70 -11.73 -6.36
CA GLU A 24 0.12 -11.33 -5.23
C GLU A 24 0.62 -12.55 -4.45
N ILE A 25 -0.26 -13.49 -4.07
CA ILE A 25 0.10 -14.67 -3.29
C ILE A 25 1.05 -15.59 -4.06
N TYR A 26 0.71 -15.95 -5.30
CA TYR A 26 1.41 -17.00 -6.02
C TYR A 26 2.66 -16.51 -6.77
N VAL A 27 2.74 -15.24 -7.15
CA VAL A 27 3.91 -14.68 -7.86
C VAL A 27 4.72 -13.80 -6.93
N THR A 28 4.17 -12.67 -6.52
CA THR A 28 4.91 -11.62 -5.82
C THR A 28 5.41 -12.11 -4.45
N ARG A 29 4.52 -12.70 -3.63
CA ARG A 29 4.90 -13.22 -2.31
C ARG A 29 5.82 -14.43 -2.38
N SER A 30 5.65 -15.27 -3.40
CA SER A 30 6.52 -16.44 -3.59
C SER A 30 7.95 -16.04 -3.95
N CYS A 31 8.10 -15.11 -4.91
CA CYS A 31 9.41 -14.56 -5.27
C CYS A 31 10.04 -13.80 -4.09
N GLY A 32 9.26 -12.96 -3.40
CA GLY A 32 9.69 -12.27 -2.19
C GLY A 32 10.17 -13.23 -1.10
N TYR A 33 9.48 -14.35 -0.89
CA TYR A 33 9.87 -15.36 0.10
C TYR A 33 11.20 -16.03 -0.23
N LEU A 34 11.45 -16.34 -1.50
CA LEU A 34 12.74 -16.89 -1.93
C LEU A 34 13.88 -15.89 -1.68
N TRP A 35 13.67 -14.62 -1.99
CA TRP A 35 14.62 -13.55 -1.68
C TRP A 35 14.80 -13.37 -0.17
N ALA A 36 13.72 -13.43 0.61
CA ALA A 36 13.81 -13.35 2.07
C ALA A 36 14.63 -14.50 2.67
N LEU A 37 14.49 -15.73 2.15
CA LEU A 37 15.33 -16.86 2.56
C LEU A 37 16.81 -16.63 2.23
N PHE A 38 17.10 -16.14 1.01
CA PHE A 38 18.46 -15.81 0.59
C PHE A 38 19.08 -14.74 1.46
N PHE A 39 18.37 -13.63 1.71
CA PHE A 39 18.86 -12.55 2.59
C PHE A 39 19.00 -12.99 4.04
N LYS A 40 18.14 -13.89 4.50
CA LYS A 40 18.26 -14.48 5.85
C LYS A 40 19.55 -15.29 5.99
N GLN A 41 19.92 -16.08 4.99
CA GLN A 41 21.19 -16.84 4.98
C GLN A 41 22.41 -15.92 5.02
N LEU A 42 22.34 -14.79 4.31
CA LEU A 42 23.39 -13.76 4.29
C LEU A 42 23.36 -12.83 5.51
N HIS A 43 22.44 -13.04 6.46
CA HIS A 43 22.25 -12.19 7.65
C HIS A 43 22.00 -10.70 7.34
N ILE A 44 21.47 -10.39 6.14
CA ILE A 44 21.19 -9.02 5.73
C ILE A 44 20.01 -8.48 6.55
N HIS A 45 20.15 -7.21 6.97
CA HIS A 45 19.07 -6.54 7.72
C HIS A 45 17.90 -6.15 6.79
N PRO A 46 16.62 -6.32 7.20
CA PRO A 46 15.45 -5.96 6.37
C PRO A 46 15.52 -4.55 5.78
N ASN A 47 15.90 -3.54 6.57
CA ASN A 47 16.00 -2.16 6.12
C ASN A 47 16.96 -1.97 4.92
N VAL A 48 18.01 -2.78 4.81
CA VAL A 48 18.92 -2.73 3.65
C VAL A 48 18.22 -3.19 2.40
N VAL A 49 17.39 -4.24 2.51
CA VAL A 49 16.58 -4.75 1.39
C VAL A 49 15.58 -3.70 0.93
N THR A 50 14.90 -3.02 1.87
CA THR A 50 14.00 -1.91 1.56
C THR A 50 14.72 -0.76 0.84
N ILE A 51 15.91 -0.35 1.31
CA ILE A 51 16.68 0.72 0.64
C ILE A 51 17.05 0.32 -0.79
N VAL A 52 17.45 -0.93 -1.00
CA VAL A 52 17.78 -1.42 -2.36
C VAL A 52 16.52 -1.43 -3.22
N SER A 53 15.36 -1.84 -2.70
CA SER A 53 14.10 -1.78 -3.44
C SER A 53 13.74 -0.35 -3.85
N ILE A 54 13.92 0.64 -2.96
CA ILE A 54 13.72 2.06 -3.28
C ILE A 54 14.61 2.50 -4.44
N ILE A 55 15.88 2.15 -4.41
CA ILE A 55 16.84 2.50 -5.46
C ILE A 55 16.45 1.86 -6.80
N LEU A 56 16.11 0.56 -6.80
CA LEU A 56 15.69 -0.15 -8.01
C LEU A 56 14.43 0.45 -8.63
N GLY A 57 13.43 0.77 -7.81
CA GLY A 57 12.20 1.40 -8.27
C GLY A 57 12.42 2.82 -8.79
N ALA A 58 13.27 3.62 -8.16
CA ALA A 58 13.65 4.94 -8.65
C ALA A 58 14.40 4.85 -10.00
N LEU A 59 15.32 3.90 -10.14
CA LEU A 59 16.03 3.63 -11.39
C LEU A 59 15.07 3.16 -12.50
N SER A 60 14.03 2.40 -12.16
CA SER A 60 12.97 2.04 -13.12
C SER A 60 12.34 3.29 -13.75
N GLY A 61 11.96 4.28 -12.93
CA GLY A 61 11.43 5.55 -13.44
C GLY A 61 12.41 6.26 -14.37
N TYR A 62 13.69 6.30 -14.02
CA TYR A 62 14.73 6.86 -14.88
C TYR A 62 14.85 6.13 -16.23
N MET A 63 14.72 4.80 -16.25
CA MET A 63 14.73 4.04 -17.51
C MET A 63 13.57 4.44 -18.43
N PHE A 64 12.40 4.77 -17.92
CA PHE A 64 11.23 5.21 -18.70
C PHE A 64 11.38 6.63 -19.31
N TYR A 65 12.44 7.36 -18.96
CA TYR A 65 12.81 8.58 -19.68
C TYR A 65 13.17 8.32 -21.15
N TYR A 66 13.83 7.20 -21.43
CA TYR A 66 14.26 6.82 -22.77
C TYR A 66 13.13 6.20 -23.58
N ASP A 67 13.18 6.34 -24.92
CA ASP A 67 12.11 5.88 -25.83
C ASP A 67 12.43 4.57 -26.54
N ASP A 68 13.55 3.97 -26.28
CA ASP A 68 13.95 2.71 -26.89
C ASP A 68 13.49 1.50 -26.08
N LEU A 69 13.34 0.36 -26.78
CA LEU A 69 12.83 -0.86 -26.19
C LEU A 69 13.75 -1.41 -25.07
N SER A 70 15.06 -1.24 -25.21
CA SER A 70 16.02 -1.78 -24.22
C SER A 70 15.82 -1.12 -22.87
N HIS A 71 15.78 0.23 -22.81
CA HIS A 71 15.53 0.95 -21.56
C HIS A 71 14.14 0.68 -21.02
N THR A 72 13.12 0.58 -21.89
CA THR A 72 11.76 0.20 -21.48
C THR A 72 11.74 -1.17 -20.78
N LEU A 73 12.40 -2.19 -21.35
CA LEU A 73 12.47 -3.52 -20.74
C LEU A 73 13.26 -3.52 -19.43
N TRP A 74 14.37 -2.76 -19.35
CA TRP A 74 15.09 -2.59 -18.10
C TRP A 74 14.23 -1.88 -17.04
N GLY A 75 13.46 -0.85 -17.40
CA GLY A 75 12.53 -0.18 -16.49
C GLY A 75 11.49 -1.14 -15.92
N ILE A 76 10.86 -1.95 -16.77
CA ILE A 76 9.90 -2.99 -16.35
C ILE A 76 10.55 -3.99 -15.39
N PHE A 77 11.72 -4.52 -15.79
CA PHE A 77 12.45 -5.50 -14.98
C PHE A 77 12.84 -4.94 -13.59
N LEU A 78 13.37 -3.73 -13.54
CA LEU A 78 13.77 -3.08 -12.28
C LEU A 78 12.58 -2.83 -11.36
N LEU A 79 11.41 -2.46 -11.90
CA LEU A 79 10.21 -2.23 -11.09
C LEU A 79 9.65 -3.53 -10.51
N ILE A 80 9.63 -4.60 -11.30
CA ILE A 80 9.25 -5.94 -10.81
C ILE A 80 10.20 -6.39 -9.72
N TRP A 81 11.49 -6.19 -9.91
CA TRP A 81 12.50 -6.58 -8.93
C TRP A 81 12.41 -5.76 -7.64
N ALA A 82 12.18 -4.45 -7.75
CA ALA A 82 11.90 -3.59 -6.62
C ALA A 82 10.72 -4.10 -5.78
N ASN A 83 9.62 -4.46 -6.45
CA ASN A 83 8.43 -5.03 -5.79
C ASN A 83 8.70 -6.38 -5.10
N TRP A 84 9.53 -7.25 -5.67
CA TRP A 84 9.93 -8.49 -5.01
C TRP A 84 10.79 -8.24 -3.77
N TYR A 85 11.68 -7.26 -3.80
CA TYR A 85 12.51 -6.89 -2.65
C TYR A 85 11.71 -6.24 -1.54
N ASP A 86 10.74 -5.40 -1.86
CA ASP A 86 9.78 -4.83 -0.92
C ASP A 86 8.96 -5.93 -0.23
N CYS A 87 8.46 -6.89 -0.98
CA CYS A 87 7.83 -8.07 -0.39
C CYS A 87 8.79 -8.89 0.48
N ALA A 88 10.05 -9.01 0.08
CA ALA A 88 11.05 -9.79 0.78
C ALA A 88 11.44 -9.17 2.13
N ASP A 89 11.56 -7.84 2.23
CA ASP A 89 11.97 -7.16 3.47
C ASP A 89 10.96 -7.36 4.59
N GLY A 90 9.65 -7.21 4.29
CA GLY A 90 8.58 -7.48 5.25
C GLY A 90 8.50 -8.95 5.68
N GLN A 91 8.74 -9.88 4.76
CA GLN A 91 8.82 -11.31 5.08
C GLN A 91 10.06 -11.61 5.91
N LEU A 92 11.21 -11.07 5.56
CA LEU A 92 12.46 -11.18 6.30
C LEU A 92 12.34 -10.62 7.73
N ALA A 93 11.70 -9.45 7.88
CA ALA A 93 11.43 -8.84 9.18
C ALA A 93 10.56 -9.75 10.06
N ARG A 94 9.53 -10.40 9.50
CA ARG A 94 8.68 -11.37 10.20
C ARG A 94 9.44 -12.64 10.57
N MET A 95 10.27 -13.17 9.67
CA MET A 95 11.05 -14.40 9.88
C MET A 95 12.18 -14.24 10.90
N THR A 96 12.73 -13.02 11.03
CA THR A 96 13.88 -12.74 11.90
C THR A 96 13.50 -12.03 13.20
N GLY A 97 12.23 -11.59 13.33
CA GLY A 97 11.78 -10.76 14.45
C GLY A 97 12.35 -9.31 14.45
N LYS A 98 13.10 -8.93 13.41
CA LYS A 98 13.79 -7.63 13.32
C LYS A 98 12.84 -6.56 12.73
N LYS A 99 11.82 -6.20 13.48
CA LYS A 99 10.92 -5.08 13.14
C LYS A 99 11.49 -3.79 13.72
N SER A 100 11.57 -2.73 12.92
CA SER A 100 12.03 -1.41 13.33
C SER A 100 11.08 -0.31 12.87
N LEU A 101 11.05 0.81 13.61
CA LEU A 101 10.29 1.99 13.19
C LEU A 101 10.81 2.50 11.84
N LEU A 102 12.14 2.57 11.68
CA LEU A 102 12.76 2.99 10.42
C LEU A 102 12.34 2.08 9.26
N GLY A 103 12.30 0.76 9.47
CA GLY A 103 11.85 -0.19 8.46
C GLY A 103 10.40 0.06 8.01
N ARG A 104 9.50 0.33 8.94
CA ARG A 104 8.10 0.69 8.63
C ARG A 104 8.00 2.00 7.84
N ILE A 105 8.84 2.98 8.17
CA ILE A 105 8.89 4.26 7.45
C ILE A 105 9.35 4.05 6.02
N LEU A 106 10.45 3.33 5.83
CA LEU A 106 11.03 3.05 4.52
C LEU A 106 10.08 2.24 3.64
N ASP A 107 9.46 1.18 4.18
CA ASP A 107 8.45 0.34 3.52
C ASP A 107 7.26 1.19 3.04
N GLY A 108 6.68 2.02 3.92
CA GLY A 108 5.57 2.91 3.54
C GLY A 108 5.95 3.98 2.51
N PHE A 109 7.22 4.36 2.42
CA PHE A 109 7.72 5.39 1.52
C PHE A 109 8.25 4.84 0.19
N ALA A 110 8.55 3.54 0.12
CA ALA A 110 9.17 2.92 -1.05
C ALA A 110 8.33 3.10 -2.32
N GLY A 111 7.06 2.74 -2.26
CA GLY A 111 6.13 2.89 -3.37
C GLY A 111 5.96 4.35 -3.84
N ASP A 112 5.92 5.30 -2.90
CA ASP A 112 5.81 6.73 -3.23
C ASP A 112 7.03 7.21 -4.02
N VAL A 113 8.25 6.78 -3.66
CA VAL A 113 9.48 7.12 -4.40
C VAL A 113 9.48 6.52 -5.79
N TRP A 114 9.07 5.26 -5.95
CA TRP A 114 9.01 4.61 -7.25
C TRP A 114 8.08 5.35 -8.21
N PHE A 115 6.85 5.56 -7.78
CA PHE A 115 5.85 6.21 -8.62
C PHE A 115 6.15 7.70 -8.84
N PHE A 116 6.69 8.41 -7.84
CA PHE A 116 7.19 9.76 -8.05
C PHE A 116 8.25 9.81 -9.16
N SER A 117 9.24 8.91 -9.11
CA SER A 117 10.27 8.81 -10.15
C SER A 117 9.66 8.52 -11.52
N ILE A 118 8.73 7.57 -11.60
CA ILE A 118 8.02 7.21 -12.85
C ILE A 118 7.27 8.42 -13.43
N TYR A 119 6.44 9.10 -12.63
CA TYR A 119 5.71 10.27 -13.06
C TYR A 119 6.64 11.39 -13.51
N PHE A 120 7.71 11.63 -12.76
CA PHE A 120 8.69 12.68 -13.04
C PHE A 120 9.40 12.44 -14.38
N PHE A 121 9.99 11.26 -14.57
CA PHE A 121 10.78 10.97 -15.77
C PHE A 121 9.93 10.79 -17.04
N ILE A 122 8.73 10.24 -16.92
CA ILE A 122 7.77 10.21 -18.05
C ILE A 122 7.35 11.64 -18.41
N SER A 123 7.07 12.49 -17.45
CA SER A 123 6.72 13.89 -17.71
C SER A 123 7.88 14.65 -18.38
N LEU A 124 9.10 14.43 -17.91
CA LEU A 124 10.29 15.04 -18.50
C LEU A 124 10.48 14.60 -19.97
N ARG A 125 10.30 13.30 -20.26
CA ARG A 125 10.33 12.75 -21.61
C ARG A 125 9.30 13.39 -22.54
N LEU A 126 8.07 13.57 -22.06
CA LEU A 126 6.95 14.06 -22.85
C LEU A 126 6.85 15.60 -22.92
N THR A 127 7.66 16.32 -22.15
CA THR A 127 7.66 17.80 -22.13
C THR A 127 7.81 18.45 -23.52
N PRO A 128 8.67 17.95 -24.45
CA PRO A 128 8.78 18.52 -25.78
C PRO A 128 7.48 18.50 -26.60
N SER A 129 6.65 17.49 -26.40
CA SER A 129 5.38 17.27 -27.16
C SER A 129 4.17 17.90 -26.45
N TRP A 130 4.13 17.86 -25.12
CA TRP A 130 2.96 18.22 -24.29
C TRP A 130 3.13 19.53 -23.53
N GLY A 131 4.34 20.07 -23.46
CA GLY A 131 4.65 21.26 -22.66
C GLY A 131 4.29 21.08 -21.18
N ILE A 132 3.71 22.12 -20.59
CA ILE A 132 3.31 22.14 -19.16
C ILE A 132 2.14 21.16 -18.84
N TRP A 133 1.33 20.80 -19.84
CA TRP A 133 0.14 20.01 -19.62
C TRP A 133 0.43 18.59 -19.07
N ILE A 134 1.55 18.00 -19.50
CA ILE A 134 1.94 16.69 -18.97
C ILE A 134 2.29 16.76 -17.48
N TRP A 135 2.91 17.84 -17.04
CA TRP A 135 3.23 18.06 -15.62
C TRP A 135 1.98 18.26 -14.78
N LEU A 136 0.98 18.98 -15.29
CA LEU A 136 -0.31 19.16 -14.61
C LEU A 136 -1.05 17.82 -14.52
N LEU A 137 -1.09 17.03 -15.60
CA LEU A 137 -1.69 15.71 -15.60
C LEU A 137 -0.98 14.77 -14.62
N SER A 138 0.36 14.75 -14.66
CA SER A 138 1.19 13.94 -13.78
C SER A 138 1.03 14.31 -12.31
N ALA A 139 1.04 15.60 -11.99
CA ALA A 139 0.83 16.09 -10.63
C ALA A 139 -0.56 15.72 -10.10
N PHE A 140 -1.60 15.86 -10.93
CA PHE A 140 -2.96 15.49 -10.56
C PHE A 140 -3.09 13.96 -10.38
N ALA A 141 -2.55 13.17 -11.33
CA ALA A 141 -2.56 11.72 -11.26
C ALA A 141 -1.78 11.21 -10.03
N GLY A 142 -0.56 11.68 -9.82
CA GLY A 142 0.32 11.20 -8.75
C GLY A 142 -0.08 11.70 -7.36
N PHE A 143 -0.11 13.02 -7.15
CA PHE A 143 -0.34 13.56 -5.80
C PHE A 143 -1.79 13.54 -5.34
N ILE A 144 -2.76 13.60 -6.26
CA ILE A 144 -4.17 13.65 -5.89
C ILE A 144 -4.82 12.29 -6.05
N CYS A 145 -4.76 11.67 -7.22
CA CYS A 145 -5.47 10.41 -7.48
C CYS A 145 -4.75 9.23 -6.81
N HIS A 146 -3.52 8.96 -7.21
CA HIS A 146 -2.72 7.83 -6.73
C HIS A 146 -2.62 7.80 -5.20
N SER A 147 -2.19 8.89 -4.60
CA SER A 147 -2.01 8.99 -3.15
C SER A 147 -3.28 8.65 -2.38
N LYS A 148 -4.44 9.22 -2.79
CA LYS A 148 -5.73 8.94 -2.11
C LYS A 148 -6.24 7.53 -2.35
N GLN A 149 -6.07 7.01 -3.55
CA GLN A 149 -6.47 5.65 -3.91
C GLN A 149 -5.69 4.62 -3.09
N CYS A 150 -4.36 4.75 -3.01
CA CYS A 150 -3.52 3.87 -2.19
C CYS A 150 -3.83 4.00 -0.70
N ALA A 151 -3.95 5.24 -0.20
CA ALA A 151 -4.23 5.50 1.21
C ALA A 151 -5.53 4.85 1.67
N LEU A 152 -6.60 4.98 0.89
CA LEU A 152 -7.90 4.44 1.29
C LEU A 152 -8.02 2.94 1.03
N ALA A 153 -7.34 2.41 0.01
CA ALA A 153 -7.23 0.97 -0.20
C ALA A 153 -6.52 0.29 0.99
N ASP A 154 -5.42 0.86 1.46
CA ASP A 154 -4.70 0.39 2.65
C ASP A 154 -5.58 0.51 3.91
N TYR A 155 -6.26 1.64 4.11
CA TYR A 155 -7.17 1.85 5.23
C TYR A 155 -8.27 0.78 5.30
N TYR A 156 -8.99 0.52 4.21
CA TYR A 156 -10.05 -0.50 4.18
C TYR A 156 -9.52 -1.93 4.36
N ARG A 157 -8.31 -2.20 3.87
CA ARG A 157 -7.62 -3.47 4.13
C ARG A 157 -7.32 -3.63 5.62
N ASN A 158 -6.84 -2.60 6.28
CA ASN A 158 -6.57 -2.60 7.73
C ASN A 158 -7.86 -2.71 8.56
N VAL A 159 -8.93 -2.03 8.16
CA VAL A 159 -10.27 -2.18 8.78
C VAL A 159 -10.79 -3.62 8.64
N HIS A 160 -10.68 -4.22 7.45
CA HIS A 160 -11.04 -5.63 7.26
C HIS A 160 -10.24 -6.56 8.19
N MET A 161 -8.92 -6.37 8.28
CA MET A 161 -8.06 -7.15 9.18
C MET A 161 -8.41 -6.94 10.65
N PHE A 162 -8.81 -5.74 11.06
CA PHE A 162 -9.29 -5.46 12.41
C PHE A 162 -10.49 -6.33 12.78
N PHE A 163 -11.49 -6.42 11.93
CA PHE A 163 -12.65 -7.28 12.16
C PHE A 163 -12.30 -8.77 12.07
N GLN A 164 -11.31 -9.16 11.25
CA GLN A 164 -10.86 -10.54 11.11
C GLN A 164 -10.03 -11.01 12.31
N LYS A 165 -9.02 -10.23 12.73
CA LYS A 165 -7.97 -10.68 13.66
C LYS A 165 -7.98 -9.97 15.01
N GLY A 166 -8.69 -8.85 15.14
CA GLY A 166 -8.68 -7.99 16.32
C GLY A 166 -7.63 -6.88 16.26
N ALA A 167 -7.71 -5.96 17.23
CA ALA A 167 -6.90 -4.74 17.28
C ALA A 167 -5.38 -5.01 17.34
N ASP A 168 -4.97 -6.04 18.08
CA ASP A 168 -3.54 -6.33 18.31
C ASP A 168 -2.79 -6.85 17.08
N LYS A 169 -3.52 -7.23 16.03
CA LYS A 169 -2.97 -7.87 14.83
C LYS A 169 -3.21 -7.08 13.53
N CYS A 170 -3.61 -5.82 13.66
CA CYS A 170 -3.80 -4.92 12.52
C CYS A 170 -3.10 -3.58 12.76
N GLU A 171 -2.83 -2.85 11.67
CA GLU A 171 -2.21 -1.52 11.70
C GLU A 171 -3.30 -0.43 11.53
N LEU A 172 -4.36 -0.51 12.35
CA LEU A 172 -5.44 0.46 12.36
C LEU A 172 -5.19 1.49 13.46
N ASP A 173 -4.37 2.48 13.12
CA ASP A 173 -4.01 3.57 14.02
C ASP A 173 -5.05 4.70 13.99
N SER A 174 -5.12 5.48 15.08
CA SER A 174 -5.91 6.71 15.17
C SER A 174 -4.99 7.93 14.99
N SER A 175 -5.42 8.89 14.15
CA SER A 175 -4.67 10.12 13.94
C SER A 175 -4.50 10.92 15.24
N GLU A 176 -5.52 10.95 16.10
CA GLU A 176 -5.48 11.61 17.39
C GLU A 176 -4.39 11.01 18.30
N GLU A 177 -4.30 9.68 18.35
CA GLU A 177 -3.29 8.98 19.14
C GLU A 177 -1.87 9.26 18.60
N GLN A 178 -1.69 9.28 17.29
CA GLN A 178 -0.40 9.60 16.66
C GLN A 178 0.01 11.05 16.92
N TYR A 179 -0.92 12.01 16.86
CA TYR A 179 -0.65 13.40 17.24
C TYR A 179 -0.30 13.53 18.72
N ARG A 180 -0.95 12.77 19.61
CA ARG A 180 -0.64 12.76 21.03
C ARG A 180 0.77 12.22 21.28
N LYS A 181 1.15 11.10 20.66
CA LYS A 181 2.51 10.55 20.69
C LYS A 181 3.53 11.57 20.19
N MET A 182 3.28 12.18 19.04
CA MET A 182 4.15 13.21 18.47
C MET A 182 4.38 14.41 19.42
N LYS A 183 3.32 14.89 20.10
CA LYS A 183 3.43 16.02 21.03
C LYS A 183 4.26 15.67 22.27
N ALA A 184 4.26 14.42 22.70
CA ALA A 184 5.03 13.95 23.86
C ALA A 184 6.54 13.88 23.59
N LEU A 185 6.97 13.78 22.34
CA LEU A 185 8.38 13.70 21.94
C LEU A 185 9.09 15.05 22.02
N LYS A 186 10.39 15.02 22.34
CA LYS A 186 11.25 16.21 22.43
C LYS A 186 12.04 16.39 21.13
N TRP A 187 12.02 17.61 20.57
CA TRP A 187 12.77 17.94 19.35
C TRP A 187 14.29 17.69 19.47
N SER A 188 14.87 17.87 20.65
CA SER A 188 16.30 17.72 20.87
C SER A 188 16.82 16.29 20.79
N LYS A 189 15.96 15.28 21.04
CA LYS A 189 16.34 13.87 21.06
C LYS A 189 15.64 13.03 19.99
N ASP A 190 14.36 13.34 19.76
CA ASP A 190 13.46 12.47 19.02
C ASP A 190 12.96 13.14 17.71
N TRP A 191 13.75 14.09 17.16
CA TRP A 191 13.34 14.93 16.02
C TRP A 191 12.91 14.11 14.81
N PHE A 192 13.61 13.01 14.51
CA PHE A 192 13.30 12.14 13.38
C PHE A 192 11.96 11.43 13.55
N GLU A 193 11.72 10.82 14.72
CA GLU A 193 10.46 10.16 15.05
C GLU A 193 9.31 11.17 15.09
N LYS A 194 9.56 12.37 15.57
CA LYS A 194 8.56 13.45 15.62
C LYS A 194 8.15 13.92 14.23
N ILE A 195 9.08 14.06 13.30
CA ILE A 195 8.80 14.37 11.88
C ILE A 195 7.99 13.23 11.25
N TYR A 196 8.41 11.99 11.45
CA TYR A 196 7.68 10.82 10.96
C TYR A 196 6.25 10.82 11.46
N LEU A 197 6.03 10.92 12.78
CA LEU A 197 4.69 10.91 13.37
C LEU A 197 3.83 12.09 12.89
N PHE A 198 4.43 13.23 12.58
CA PHE A 198 3.70 14.35 11.98
C PHE A 198 3.11 13.98 10.61
N PHE A 199 3.93 13.42 9.71
CA PHE A 199 3.43 13.00 8.39
C PHE A 199 2.49 11.81 8.50
N TYR A 200 2.80 10.84 9.33
CA TYR A 200 1.97 9.66 9.55
C TYR A 200 0.59 10.02 10.15
N ALA A 201 0.55 10.91 11.13
CA ALA A 201 -0.72 11.39 11.68
C ALA A 201 -1.57 12.14 10.64
N ARG A 202 -0.94 12.94 9.75
CA ARG A 202 -1.65 13.60 8.65
C ARG A 202 -2.17 12.61 7.62
N TYR A 203 -1.39 11.58 7.30
CA TYR A 203 -1.80 10.50 6.42
C TYR A 203 -3.02 9.76 7.00
N THR A 204 -2.94 9.31 8.25
CA THR A 204 -4.04 8.66 8.96
C THR A 204 -5.28 9.57 9.05
N HIS A 205 -5.10 10.85 9.38
CA HIS A 205 -6.21 11.82 9.41
C HIS A 205 -6.89 11.97 8.04
N SER A 206 -6.11 11.94 6.95
CA SER A 206 -6.67 11.96 5.60
C SER A 206 -7.52 10.73 5.31
N GLN A 207 -7.07 9.52 5.72
CA GLN A 207 -7.84 8.28 5.60
C GLN A 207 -9.16 8.36 6.38
N GLU A 208 -9.10 8.78 7.63
CA GLU A 208 -10.26 8.97 8.50
C GLU A 208 -11.29 9.94 7.90
N LYS A 209 -10.82 11.08 7.38
CA LYS A 209 -11.68 12.08 6.76
C LYS A 209 -12.37 11.59 5.48
N MET A 210 -11.70 10.72 4.72
CA MET A 210 -12.26 10.15 3.49
C MET A 210 -13.27 9.02 3.76
N SER A 211 -13.34 8.47 4.98
CA SER A 211 -14.23 7.38 5.34
C SER A 211 -15.00 7.67 6.64
N PRO A 212 -15.93 8.65 6.63
CA PRO A 212 -16.62 9.11 7.82
C PRO A 212 -17.52 8.04 8.46
N SER A 213 -18.23 7.22 7.67
CA SER A 213 -19.10 6.17 8.23
C SER A 213 -18.28 5.07 8.91
N CYS A 214 -17.10 4.77 8.38
CA CYS A 214 -16.19 3.82 9.01
C CYS A 214 -15.66 4.37 10.36
N GLN A 215 -15.32 5.67 10.42
CA GLN A 215 -14.92 6.30 11.68
C GLN A 215 -16.05 6.28 12.71
N HIS A 216 -17.27 6.61 12.30
CA HIS A 216 -18.45 6.53 13.17
C HIS A 216 -18.64 5.11 13.73
N LEU A 217 -18.59 4.10 12.86
CA LEU A 217 -18.69 2.70 13.26
C LEU A 217 -17.62 2.34 14.30
N LEU A 218 -16.35 2.63 14.01
CA LEU A 218 -15.23 2.28 14.92
C LEU A 218 -15.36 2.97 16.29
N LEU A 219 -15.76 4.24 16.32
CA LEU A 219 -16.01 4.99 17.56
C LEU A 219 -17.21 4.43 18.34
N THR A 220 -18.30 4.09 17.66
CA THR A 220 -19.49 3.46 18.26
C THR A 220 -19.14 2.12 18.88
N LEU A 221 -18.42 1.26 18.14
CA LEU A 221 -18.00 -0.05 18.64
C LEU A 221 -17.03 0.07 19.83
N LYS A 222 -16.08 1.01 19.77
CA LYS A 222 -15.15 1.28 20.87
C LYS A 222 -15.89 1.76 22.13
N LYS A 223 -16.88 2.64 21.98
CA LYS A 223 -17.69 3.16 23.10
C LYS A 223 -18.59 2.08 23.71
N LYS A 224 -19.21 1.22 22.90
CA LYS A 224 -20.19 0.22 23.36
C LYS A 224 -19.53 -1.06 23.88
N TYR A 225 -18.49 -1.54 23.23
CA TYR A 225 -17.89 -2.86 23.47
C TYR A 225 -16.42 -2.82 23.91
N GLY A 226 -15.77 -1.63 23.86
CA GLY A 226 -14.34 -1.53 24.16
C GLY A 226 -13.49 -2.35 23.19
N SER A 227 -12.72 -3.29 23.74
CA SER A 227 -11.89 -4.23 22.95
C SER A 227 -12.60 -5.53 22.55
N GLN A 228 -13.81 -5.80 23.12
CA GLN A 228 -14.53 -7.07 22.97
C GLN A 228 -15.74 -6.93 22.05
N ILE A 229 -15.50 -6.66 20.78
CA ILE A 229 -16.57 -6.59 19.77
C ILE A 229 -17.22 -7.98 19.61
N PRO A 230 -18.58 -8.08 19.63
CA PRO A 230 -19.28 -9.34 19.43
C PRO A 230 -18.86 -10.07 18.15
N THR A 231 -18.72 -11.39 18.26
CA THR A 231 -18.27 -12.23 17.15
C THR A 231 -19.19 -12.16 15.93
N GLU A 232 -20.51 -11.99 16.16
CA GLU A 232 -21.52 -11.85 15.11
C GLU A 232 -21.28 -10.60 14.27
N LEU A 233 -21.10 -9.43 14.91
CA LEU A 233 -20.80 -8.16 14.22
C LEU A 233 -19.48 -8.24 13.46
N ARG A 234 -18.45 -8.86 14.06
CA ARG A 234 -17.17 -9.07 13.40
C ARG A 234 -17.32 -9.94 12.14
N GLN A 235 -18.05 -11.04 12.25
CA GLN A 235 -18.28 -11.95 11.13
C GLN A 235 -19.14 -11.29 10.04
N HIS A 236 -20.18 -10.55 10.40
CA HIS A 236 -21.02 -9.84 9.44
C HIS A 236 -20.20 -8.80 8.66
N PHE A 237 -19.40 -7.96 9.34
CA PHE A 237 -18.50 -7.03 8.65
C PHE A 237 -17.51 -7.75 7.73
N ARG A 238 -16.87 -8.83 8.22
CA ARG A 238 -15.91 -9.61 7.43
C ARG A 238 -16.53 -10.17 6.15
N VAL A 239 -17.72 -10.77 6.25
CA VAL A 239 -18.43 -11.34 5.10
C VAL A 239 -18.80 -10.24 4.09
N GLY A 240 -19.28 -9.09 4.55
CA GLY A 240 -19.64 -7.95 3.69
C GLY A 240 -18.42 -7.27 3.04
N SER A 241 -17.30 -7.15 3.76
CA SER A 241 -16.10 -6.48 3.27
C SER A 241 -15.19 -7.37 2.41
N ARG A 242 -15.19 -8.69 2.59
CA ARG A 242 -14.34 -9.63 1.84
C ARG A 242 -14.44 -9.48 0.31
N PRO A 243 -15.65 -9.43 -0.31
CA PRO A 243 -15.77 -9.23 -1.75
C PRO A 243 -15.27 -7.86 -2.22
N LEU A 244 -15.12 -6.89 -1.31
CA LEU A 244 -14.60 -5.56 -1.62
C LEU A 244 -13.07 -5.52 -1.66
N MET A 245 -12.39 -6.50 -1.07
CA MET A 245 -10.91 -6.57 -1.07
C MET A 245 -10.32 -6.67 -2.47
N LYS A 246 -11.04 -7.20 -3.46
CA LYS A 246 -10.59 -7.19 -4.86
C LYS A 246 -10.38 -5.76 -5.40
N TYR A 247 -11.19 -4.79 -4.96
CA TYR A 247 -11.06 -3.40 -5.40
C TYR A 247 -9.88 -2.71 -4.69
N THR A 248 -9.61 -3.04 -3.42
CA THR A 248 -8.40 -2.56 -2.75
C THR A 248 -7.15 -3.07 -3.46
N ASN A 249 -7.13 -4.33 -3.93
CA ASN A 249 -6.00 -4.91 -4.65
C ASN A 249 -5.81 -4.28 -6.04
N ILE A 250 -6.91 -3.99 -6.77
CA ILE A 250 -6.83 -3.27 -8.05
C ILE A 250 -6.23 -1.87 -7.86
N LEU A 251 -6.59 -1.19 -6.77
CA LEU A 251 -6.10 0.16 -6.46
C LEU A 251 -4.66 0.20 -5.92
N THR A 252 -3.97 -0.93 -5.83
CA THR A 252 -2.56 -1.02 -5.41
C THR A 252 -1.60 -1.29 -6.57
N PHE A 253 -0.47 -1.90 -6.33
CA PHE A 253 0.66 -1.99 -7.26
C PHE A 253 0.34 -2.74 -8.57
N ASP A 254 -0.24 -3.94 -8.50
CA ASP A 254 -0.25 -4.87 -9.65
C ASP A 254 -0.96 -4.31 -10.89
N MET A 255 -2.15 -3.75 -10.73
CA MET A 255 -2.91 -3.16 -11.85
C MET A 255 -2.21 -1.92 -12.40
N ARG A 256 -1.64 -1.08 -11.53
CA ARG A 256 -0.89 0.12 -11.93
C ARG A 256 0.33 -0.25 -12.74
N ALA A 257 1.13 -1.18 -12.25
CA ALA A 257 2.32 -1.67 -12.94
C ALA A 257 1.96 -2.29 -14.29
N GLY A 258 0.90 -3.11 -14.35
CA GLY A 258 0.42 -3.72 -15.59
C GLY A 258 0.06 -2.69 -16.66
N VAL A 259 -0.75 -1.68 -16.30
CA VAL A 259 -1.13 -0.62 -17.24
C VAL A 259 0.07 0.27 -17.61
N LEU A 260 0.95 0.59 -16.66
CA LEU A 260 2.19 1.30 -16.94
C LEU A 260 3.03 0.53 -17.99
N PHE A 261 3.23 -0.78 -17.78
CA PHE A 261 4.03 -1.61 -18.69
C PHE A 261 3.45 -1.63 -20.10
N ILE A 262 2.13 -1.78 -20.22
CA ILE A 262 1.45 -1.70 -21.52
C ILE A 262 1.68 -0.32 -22.16
N SER A 263 1.47 0.75 -21.40
CA SER A 263 1.58 2.13 -21.89
C SER A 263 2.98 2.47 -22.41
N VAL A 264 4.03 2.04 -21.68
CA VAL A 264 5.43 2.29 -22.11
C VAL A 264 5.83 1.41 -23.31
N LEU A 265 5.33 0.16 -23.40
CA LEU A 265 5.61 -0.74 -24.50
C LEU A 265 4.98 -0.30 -25.83
N ILE A 266 3.78 0.29 -25.77
CA ILE A 266 3.11 0.87 -26.95
C ILE A 266 3.60 2.30 -27.26
N LYS A 267 4.60 2.80 -26.49
CA LYS A 267 5.21 4.13 -26.62
C LYS A 267 4.28 5.32 -26.32
N GLU A 268 3.18 5.06 -25.58
CA GLU A 268 2.21 6.08 -25.17
C GLU A 268 2.09 6.14 -23.63
N PRO A 269 3.17 6.50 -22.91
CA PRO A 269 3.21 6.41 -21.44
C PRO A 269 2.22 7.37 -20.73
N TRP A 270 1.73 8.41 -21.41
CA TRP A 270 0.68 9.29 -20.86
C TRP A 270 -0.66 8.56 -20.63
N LEU A 271 -0.93 7.46 -21.33
CA LEU A 271 -2.13 6.64 -21.13
C LEU A 271 -2.21 6.09 -19.72
N TYR A 272 -1.07 5.77 -19.11
CA TYR A 272 -1.03 5.36 -17.70
C TYR A 272 -1.60 6.46 -16.78
N MET A 273 -1.22 7.73 -16.98
CA MET A 273 -1.72 8.85 -16.17
C MET A 273 -3.22 9.08 -16.39
N VAL A 274 -3.69 8.95 -17.63
CA VAL A 274 -5.14 9.03 -17.94
C VAL A 274 -5.91 7.89 -17.29
N PHE A 275 -5.38 6.67 -17.32
CA PHE A 275 -5.98 5.52 -16.64
C PHE A 275 -6.12 5.77 -15.12
N GLU A 276 -5.08 6.33 -14.48
CA GLU A 276 -5.11 6.72 -13.06
C GLU A 276 -6.24 7.72 -12.75
N VAL A 277 -6.38 8.73 -13.60
CA VAL A 277 -7.36 9.81 -13.40
C VAL A 277 -8.78 9.34 -13.72
N THR A 278 -8.95 8.37 -14.60
CA THR A 278 -10.27 7.92 -15.07
C THR A 278 -10.69 6.61 -14.42
N VAL A 279 -10.19 5.50 -14.93
CA VAL A 279 -10.64 4.14 -14.54
C VAL A 279 -10.39 3.87 -13.06
N MET A 280 -9.21 4.20 -12.57
CA MET A 280 -8.88 3.99 -11.16
C MET A 280 -9.74 4.84 -10.23
N ASN A 281 -10.10 6.07 -10.61
CA ASN A 281 -11.02 6.88 -9.82
C ASN A 281 -12.46 6.32 -9.83
N VAL A 282 -12.93 5.77 -10.94
CA VAL A 282 -14.25 5.09 -10.96
C VAL A 282 -14.26 3.93 -9.97
N ILE A 283 -13.23 3.08 -10.00
CA ILE A 283 -13.08 1.96 -9.06
C ILE A 283 -12.96 2.45 -7.62
N PHE A 284 -12.19 3.51 -7.39
CA PHE A 284 -12.00 4.15 -6.09
C PHE A 284 -13.33 4.62 -5.50
N PHE A 285 -14.12 5.41 -6.22
CA PHE A 285 -15.41 5.92 -5.74
C PHE A 285 -16.42 4.79 -5.51
N TYR A 286 -16.42 3.77 -6.39
CA TYR A 286 -17.25 2.58 -6.18
C TYR A 286 -16.88 1.86 -4.89
N MET A 287 -15.59 1.58 -4.68
CA MET A 287 -15.07 0.94 -3.46
C MET A 287 -15.46 1.73 -2.20
N CYS A 288 -15.25 3.06 -2.21
CA CYS A 288 -15.61 3.93 -1.08
C CYS A 288 -17.10 3.86 -0.77
N SER A 289 -17.94 4.02 -1.79
CA SER A 289 -19.40 3.97 -1.63
C SER A 289 -19.87 2.66 -1.01
N ARG A 290 -19.31 1.53 -1.46
CA ARG A 290 -19.66 0.20 -0.93
C ARG A 290 -19.21 -0.01 0.52
N HIS A 291 -17.99 0.43 0.86
CA HIS A 291 -17.48 0.35 2.23
C HIS A 291 -18.26 1.26 3.18
N GLU A 292 -18.53 2.50 2.79
CA GLU A 292 -19.32 3.44 3.59
C GLU A 292 -20.74 2.92 3.86
N LYS A 293 -21.36 2.28 2.85
CA LYS A 293 -22.67 1.65 3.02
C LYS A 293 -22.61 0.50 4.03
N LEU A 294 -21.64 -0.40 3.88
CA LEU A 294 -21.43 -1.52 4.81
C LEU A 294 -21.21 -1.03 6.24
N CYS A 295 -20.39 0.01 6.43
CA CYS A 295 -20.15 0.57 7.75
C CYS A 295 -21.43 1.09 8.42
N LYS A 296 -22.30 1.78 7.66
CA LYS A 296 -23.60 2.24 8.16
C LYS A 296 -24.53 1.09 8.54
N GLU A 297 -24.57 0.03 7.73
CA GLU A 297 -25.39 -1.16 8.02
C GLU A 297 -24.97 -1.84 9.32
N ILE A 298 -23.68 -2.04 9.52
CA ILE A 298 -23.12 -2.65 10.74
C ILE A 298 -23.28 -1.73 11.95
N GLU A 299 -23.16 -0.41 11.78
CA GLU A 299 -23.40 0.55 12.86
C GLU A 299 -24.84 0.49 13.36
N LEU A 300 -25.82 0.45 12.44
CA LEU A 300 -27.23 0.31 12.79
C LEU A 300 -27.54 -1.01 13.53
N GLU A 301 -26.87 -2.10 13.15
CA GLU A 301 -26.97 -3.37 13.84
C GLU A 301 -26.36 -3.30 15.25
N ALA A 302 -25.26 -2.59 15.42
CA ALA A 302 -24.62 -2.39 16.71
C ALA A 302 -25.50 -1.59 17.70
N TYR A 303 -26.47 -0.81 17.23
CA TYR A 303 -27.43 -0.09 18.11
C TYR A 303 -28.62 -0.95 18.56
N LYS A 304 -28.90 -2.05 17.87
CA LYS A 304 -29.92 -3.02 18.28
C LYS A 304 -29.41 -3.91 19.40
#